data_8d083f5213fa5b1978dbb81267232bd1
#
_entry.id   8d083f5213fa5b1978dbb81267232bd1
#
_cell.length_a   1.000
_cell.length_b   1.000
_cell.length_c   1.000
_cell.angle_alpha   90.00
_cell.angle_beta   90.00
_cell.angle_gamma   90.00
#
_symmetry.space_group_name_H-M   'P 1'
#
loop_
_entity.id
_entity.type
_entity.pdbx_description
1 polymer ?
#
loop_
_entity_poly.entity_id
_entity_poly.type
_entity_poly.pdbx_seq_one_letter_code
_entity_poly.pdbx_strand_id
1 'polypeptide(L)'
;MRRYDAMNAGNLRHRVTILQKTTDIDTDGYPVEEWVAVATVWAAVEPIAGREYFQAAAVQAEHQTRFTMRYRADITPDMRLHYDGQDYEIKAILDLGGRRRWLEIMGEVITNG
;
A
#
# COMPACT_ATOMS: atom_id res chain seq x y z
N MET A 1 -0.97 10.07 22.60
CA MET A 1 -1.98 10.09 21.53
C MET A 1 -1.73 8.95 20.57
N ARG A 2 -2.76 8.25 20.22
CA ARG A 2 -2.62 7.18 19.23
C ARG A 2 -2.49 7.80 17.84
N ARG A 3 -1.74 7.13 16.96
CA ARG A 3 -1.48 7.67 15.63
C ARG A 3 -2.76 7.93 14.84
N TYR A 4 -3.71 6.99 14.87
CA TYR A 4 -4.94 7.15 14.11
C TYR A 4 -5.84 8.24 14.67
N ASP A 5 -5.69 8.58 15.96
CA ASP A 5 -6.46 9.66 16.55
C ASP A 5 -6.01 11.02 16.01
N ALA A 6 -4.77 11.13 15.58
CA ALA A 6 -4.24 12.35 15.01
C ALA A 6 -4.46 12.44 13.51
N MET A 7 -4.97 11.37 12.89
CA MET A 7 -5.14 11.35 11.44
C MET A 7 -6.36 12.15 11.03
N ASN A 8 -6.20 12.97 10.00
CA ASN A 8 -7.30 13.72 9.40
C ASN A 8 -7.02 13.89 7.91
N ALA A 9 -8.00 14.43 7.19
CA ALA A 9 -7.89 14.57 5.74
C ALA A 9 -6.71 15.45 5.31
N GLY A 10 -6.29 16.39 6.15
CA GLY A 10 -5.18 17.27 5.85
C GLY A 10 -3.84 16.54 5.80
N ASN A 11 -3.74 15.36 6.38
CA ASN A 11 -2.52 14.56 6.35
C ASN A 11 -2.42 13.68 5.11
N LEU A 12 -3.48 13.59 4.33
CA LEU A 12 -3.53 12.77 3.12
C LEU A 12 -3.07 13.61 1.94
N ARG A 13 -1.76 13.70 1.76
CA ARG A 13 -1.15 14.63 0.80
C ARG A 13 -0.57 13.99 -0.45
N HIS A 14 -0.59 12.65 -0.50
CA HIS A 14 0.07 11.92 -1.58
C HIS A 14 -0.96 11.11 -2.35
N ARG A 15 -0.77 11.04 -3.65
CA ARG A 15 -1.65 10.25 -4.52
C ARG A 15 -1.06 8.86 -4.69
N VAL A 16 -1.85 7.87 -4.35
CA VAL A 16 -1.45 6.47 -4.42
C VAL A 16 -2.46 5.74 -5.30
N THR A 17 -1.98 4.99 -6.28
CA THR A 17 -2.83 4.21 -7.16
C THR A 17 -2.86 2.78 -6.69
N ILE A 18 -4.07 2.25 -6.53
CA ILE A 18 -4.29 0.86 -6.15
C ILE A 18 -4.40 0.04 -7.43
N LEU A 19 -3.57 -0.99 -7.54
CA LEU A 19 -3.51 -1.83 -8.73
C LEU A 19 -4.00 -3.23 -8.41
N GLN A 20 -4.74 -3.80 -9.35
CA GLN A 20 -5.24 -5.15 -9.27
C GLN A 20 -4.70 -5.96 -10.43
N LYS A 21 -4.30 -7.18 -10.14
CA LYS A 21 -3.81 -8.09 -11.17
C LYS A 21 -4.98 -8.70 -11.92
N THR A 22 -4.90 -8.66 -13.24
CA THR A 22 -5.86 -9.33 -14.10
C THR A 22 -5.12 -10.31 -14.99
N THR A 23 -5.81 -11.38 -15.38
CA THR A 23 -5.28 -12.33 -16.33
C THR A 23 -6.13 -12.24 -17.59
N ASP A 24 -5.47 -11.98 -18.69
CA ASP A 24 -6.11 -11.94 -19.99
C ASP A 24 -5.46 -12.97 -20.89
N ILE A 25 -6.01 -13.18 -22.06
CA ILE A 25 -5.44 -14.11 -23.04
C ILE A 25 -5.06 -13.29 -24.27
N ASP A 26 -3.79 -13.44 -24.69
CA ASP A 26 -3.31 -12.74 -25.86
C ASP A 26 -3.86 -13.39 -27.15
N THR A 27 -3.48 -12.81 -28.28
CA THR A 27 -3.97 -13.30 -29.58
C THR A 27 -3.48 -14.71 -29.90
N ASP A 28 -2.43 -15.16 -29.25
CA ASP A 28 -1.87 -16.50 -29.44
C ASP A 28 -2.41 -17.51 -28.44
N GLY A 29 -3.33 -17.09 -27.56
CA GLY A 29 -3.93 -17.97 -26.58
C GLY A 29 -3.16 -18.14 -25.30
N TYR A 30 -2.11 -17.35 -25.07
CA TYR A 30 -1.32 -17.41 -23.84
C TYR A 30 -1.85 -16.46 -22.79
N PRO A 31 -1.84 -16.87 -21.53
CA PRO A 31 -2.27 -15.95 -20.45
C PRO A 31 -1.27 -14.81 -20.30
N VAL A 32 -1.79 -13.60 -20.18
CA VAL A 32 -1.02 -12.39 -19.95
C VAL A 32 -1.50 -11.76 -18.67
N GLU A 33 -0.58 -11.54 -17.75
CA GLU A 33 -0.89 -10.87 -16.50
C GLU A 33 -0.69 -9.37 -16.64
N GLU A 34 -1.69 -8.61 -16.24
CA GLU A 34 -1.61 -7.15 -16.27
C GLU A 34 -2.05 -6.59 -14.94
N TRP A 35 -1.43 -5.47 -14.56
CA TRP A 35 -1.82 -4.71 -13.38
C TRP A 35 -2.62 -3.51 -13.84
N VAL A 36 -3.88 -3.44 -13.39
CA VAL A 36 -4.78 -2.36 -13.79
C VAL A 36 -5.17 -1.54 -12.58
N ALA A 37 -5.37 -0.24 -12.81
CA ALA A 37 -5.75 0.67 -11.74
C ALA A 37 -7.18 0.42 -11.30
N VAL A 38 -7.37 0.21 -10.01
CA VAL A 38 -8.68 0.14 -9.39
C VAL A 38 -9.14 1.53 -9.00
N ALA A 39 -8.27 2.30 -8.38
CA ALA A 39 -8.58 3.64 -7.91
C ALA A 39 -7.28 4.38 -7.60
N THR A 40 -7.34 5.70 -7.60
CA THR A 40 -6.27 6.55 -7.10
C THR A 40 -6.81 7.31 -5.91
N VAL A 41 -6.13 7.23 -4.78
CA VAL A 41 -6.61 7.80 -3.52
C VAL A 41 -5.55 8.70 -2.91
N TRP A 42 -5.99 9.58 -2.02
CA TRP A 42 -5.08 10.38 -1.22
C TRP A 42 -4.65 9.57 -0.01
N ALA A 43 -3.38 9.64 0.32
CA ALA A 43 -2.81 8.88 1.43
C ALA A 43 -1.73 9.68 2.14
N ALA A 44 -1.50 9.34 3.40
CA ALA A 44 -0.29 9.71 4.11
C ALA A 44 0.74 8.61 3.85
N VAL A 45 1.97 9.01 3.58
CA VAL A 45 3.04 8.06 3.21
C VAL A 45 4.20 8.27 4.15
N GLU A 46 4.59 7.22 4.86
CA GLU A 46 5.68 7.28 5.84
C GLU A 46 6.62 6.09 5.63
N PRO A 47 7.87 6.34 5.19
CA PRO A 47 8.85 5.27 5.16
C PRO A 47 9.15 4.80 6.59
N ILE A 48 9.32 3.49 6.76
CA ILE A 48 9.76 2.95 8.03
C ILE A 48 11.26 3.13 8.13
N ALA A 49 11.72 3.75 9.22
CA ALA A 49 13.12 4.06 9.41
C ALA A 49 13.45 4.16 10.89
N GLY A 50 14.73 4.21 11.19
CA GLY A 50 15.23 4.45 12.54
C GLY A 50 14.78 3.39 13.52
N ARG A 51 14.13 3.82 14.58
CA ARG A 51 13.77 2.93 15.67
C ARG A 51 12.83 1.81 15.23
N GLU A 52 11.88 2.13 14.37
CA GLU A 52 10.95 1.12 13.88
C GLU A 52 11.68 0.02 13.12
N TYR A 53 12.67 0.42 12.33
CA TYR A 53 13.48 -0.55 11.60
C TYR A 53 14.20 -1.50 12.55
N PHE A 54 14.83 -0.98 13.59
CA PHE A 54 15.57 -1.81 14.53
C PHE A 54 14.65 -2.73 15.33
N GLN A 55 13.48 -2.23 15.70
CA GLN A 55 12.52 -3.04 16.45
C GLN A 55 11.98 -4.18 15.62
N ALA A 56 11.79 -3.96 14.34
CA ALA A 56 11.32 -5.01 13.46
C ALA A 56 12.36 -6.11 13.27
N ALA A 57 13.62 -5.82 13.53
CA ALA A 57 14.74 -6.74 13.38
C ALA A 57 14.76 -7.38 11.99
N ALA A 58 14.21 -6.71 11.00
CA ALA A 58 14.08 -7.23 9.66
C ALA A 58 14.96 -6.43 8.72
N VAL A 59 15.83 -7.10 8.00
CA VAL A 59 16.69 -6.45 7.02
C VAL A 59 15.86 -5.69 6.00
N GLN A 60 14.67 -6.17 5.71
CA GLN A 60 13.81 -5.61 4.70
C GLN A 60 12.93 -4.47 5.20
N ALA A 61 12.95 -4.16 6.49
CA ALA A 61 12.10 -3.11 7.04
C ALA A 61 12.45 -1.74 6.42
N GLU A 62 13.69 -1.54 6.02
CA GLU A 62 14.11 -0.29 5.37
C GLU A 62 13.45 -0.06 4.02
N HIS A 63 12.89 -1.13 3.43
CA HIS A 63 12.18 -1.05 2.15
C HIS A 63 10.68 -0.95 2.32
N GLN A 64 10.22 -0.87 3.56
CA GLN A 64 8.79 -0.83 3.85
C GLN A 64 8.33 0.59 4.04
N THR A 65 7.11 0.83 3.60
CA THR A 65 6.47 2.14 3.69
C THR A 65 5.06 1.95 4.24
N ARG A 66 4.68 2.82 5.15
CA ARG A 66 3.34 2.83 5.72
C ARG A 66 2.49 3.80 4.93
N PHE A 67 1.37 3.30 4.41
CA PHE A 67 0.38 4.12 3.71
C PHE A 67 -0.87 4.17 4.58
N THR A 68 -1.35 5.37 4.86
CA THR A 68 -2.59 5.54 5.61
C THR A 68 -3.59 6.27 4.73
N MET A 69 -4.78 5.72 4.59
CA MET A 69 -5.79 6.24 3.69
C MET A 69 -7.18 6.04 4.29
N ARG A 70 -8.19 6.62 3.68
CA ARG A 70 -9.56 6.38 4.09
C ARG A 70 -9.92 4.93 3.85
N TYR A 71 -10.77 4.41 4.71
CA TYR A 71 -11.17 2.99 4.63
C TYR A 71 -11.77 2.65 3.28
N ARG A 72 -11.37 1.49 2.76
CA ARG A 72 -11.94 0.88 1.57
C ARG A 72 -12.03 -0.61 1.82
N ALA A 73 -13.20 -1.19 1.51
CA ALA A 73 -13.40 -2.62 1.73
C ALA A 73 -12.84 -3.47 0.60
N ASP A 74 -12.49 -2.85 -0.53
CA ASP A 74 -12.10 -3.57 -1.74
C ASP A 74 -10.60 -3.79 -1.90
N ILE A 75 -9.80 -3.46 -0.88
CA ILE A 75 -8.36 -3.66 -0.94
C ILE A 75 -8.01 -5.00 -0.32
N THR A 76 -7.26 -5.83 -1.05
CA THR A 76 -6.83 -7.14 -0.60
C THR A 76 -5.31 -7.27 -0.74
N PRO A 77 -4.68 -8.21 0.00
CA PRO A 77 -3.22 -8.31 -0.01
C PRO A 77 -2.60 -8.73 -1.34
N ASP A 78 -3.38 -9.24 -2.28
CA ASP A 78 -2.88 -9.60 -3.60
C ASP A 78 -2.83 -8.41 -4.55
N MET A 79 -3.27 -7.25 -4.11
CA MET A 79 -3.16 -6.02 -4.87
C MET A 79 -1.80 -5.37 -4.68
N ARG A 80 -1.53 -4.31 -5.43
CA ARG A 80 -0.33 -3.49 -5.30
C ARG A 80 -0.69 -2.04 -5.13
N LEU A 81 0.25 -1.28 -4.58
CA LEU A 81 0.16 0.18 -4.56
C LEU A 81 1.25 0.74 -5.45
N HIS A 82 0.90 1.77 -6.21
CA HIS A 82 1.86 2.51 -7.04
C HIS A 82 1.96 3.93 -6.50
N TYR A 83 3.17 4.34 -6.16
CA TYR A 83 3.41 5.66 -5.61
C TYR A 83 4.81 6.12 -5.97
N ASP A 84 4.91 7.36 -6.46
CA ASP A 84 6.19 8.01 -6.74
C ASP A 84 7.08 7.17 -7.65
N GLY A 85 6.48 6.59 -8.70
CA GLY A 85 7.22 5.82 -9.69
C GLY A 85 7.61 4.42 -9.25
N GLN A 86 7.15 3.96 -8.09
CA GLN A 86 7.49 2.65 -7.57
C GLN A 86 6.24 1.85 -7.25
N ASP A 87 6.35 0.54 -7.41
CA ASP A 87 5.30 -0.39 -7.03
C ASP A 87 5.62 -1.00 -5.68
N TYR A 88 4.59 -1.21 -4.88
CA TYR A 88 4.71 -1.77 -3.53
C TYR A 88 3.81 -2.98 -3.42
N GLU A 89 4.40 -4.06 -2.90
CA GLU A 89 3.64 -5.25 -2.52
C GLU A 89 2.99 -4.98 -1.17
N ILE A 90 1.73 -5.39 -1.02
CA ILE A 90 1.00 -5.20 0.22
C ILE A 90 1.36 -6.32 1.18
N LYS A 91 1.94 -5.96 2.33
CA LYS A 91 2.37 -6.92 3.35
C LYS A 91 1.36 -7.05 4.48
N ALA A 92 0.63 -5.99 4.77
CA ALA A 92 -0.37 -6.01 5.83
C ALA A 92 -1.39 -4.92 5.59
N ILE A 93 -2.62 -5.18 6.00
CA ILE A 93 -3.72 -4.21 5.94
C ILE A 93 -4.35 -4.19 7.32
N LEU A 94 -4.49 -3.00 7.88
CA LEU A 94 -5.06 -2.82 9.22
C LEU A 94 -6.14 -1.74 9.18
N ASP A 95 -7.30 -2.08 9.74
CA ASP A 95 -8.37 -1.10 9.99
C ASP A 95 -8.04 -0.40 11.30
N LEU A 96 -7.51 0.82 11.22
CA LEU A 96 -7.07 1.56 12.38
C LEU A 96 -8.24 1.87 13.29
N GLY A 97 -8.17 1.40 14.52
CA GLY A 97 -9.22 1.60 15.49
C GLY A 97 -10.45 0.73 15.29
N GLY A 98 -10.48 -0.10 14.24
CA GLY A 98 -11.57 -1.02 13.99
C GLY A 98 -12.89 -0.36 13.65
N ARG A 99 -12.87 0.89 13.18
CA ARG A 99 -14.08 1.68 12.95
C ARG A 99 -14.40 1.92 11.49
N ARG A 100 -13.67 1.27 10.59
CA ARG A 100 -13.86 1.44 9.14
C ARG A 100 -13.74 2.90 8.71
N ARG A 101 -12.79 3.62 9.28
CA ARG A 101 -12.54 5.01 8.92
C ARG A 101 -11.20 5.18 8.22
N TRP A 102 -10.20 4.47 8.70
CA TRP A 102 -8.82 4.58 8.19
C TRP A 102 -8.23 3.22 7.97
N LEU A 103 -7.53 3.04 6.86
CA LEU A 103 -6.70 1.87 6.61
C LEU A 103 -5.25 2.23 6.71
N GLU A 104 -4.49 1.36 7.35
CA GLU A 104 -3.04 1.42 7.30
C GLU A 104 -2.56 0.22 6.49
N ILE A 105 -1.78 0.50 5.46
CA ILE A 105 -1.24 -0.54 4.60
C ILE A 105 0.27 -0.50 4.71
N MET A 106 0.87 -1.64 5.04
CA MET A 106 2.30 -1.78 5.02
C MET A 106 2.70 -2.31 3.65
N GLY A 107 3.44 -1.50 2.91
CA GLY A 107 3.90 -1.84 1.57
C GLY A 107 5.39 -2.02 1.52
N GLU A 108 5.85 -2.95 0.71
CA GLU A 108 7.27 -3.18 0.48
C GLU A 108 7.58 -2.91 -0.98
N VAL A 109 8.60 -2.11 -1.22
CA VAL A 109 9.02 -1.77 -2.57
C VAL A 109 9.38 -3.06 -3.33
N ILE A 110 8.84 -3.17 -4.53
CA ILE A 110 9.17 -4.28 -5.42
C ILE A 110 10.42 -3.86 -6.21
N THR A 111 11.50 -4.57 -5.96
CA THR A 111 12.74 -4.32 -6.68
C THR A 111 12.86 -5.34 -7.80
N ASN A 112 13.02 -4.84 -9.01
CA ASN A 112 13.27 -5.70 -10.15
C ASN A 112 14.79 -5.87 -10.25
N GLY A 113 15.24 -6.98 -9.71
CA GLY A 113 16.66 -7.26 -9.69
C GLY A 113 17.13 -7.99 -10.92
#